data_e82d14c68bc4f1d0ebb2d4bc32f80058
#
_entry.id   e82d14c68bc4f1d0ebb2d4bc32f80058
#
_cell.length_a   1.000
_cell.length_b   1.000
_cell.length_c   1.000
_cell.angle_alpha   90.00
_cell.angle_beta   90.00
_cell.angle_gamma   90.00
#
_symmetry.space_group_name_H-M   'P 1'
#
loop_
_entity.id
_entity.type
_entity.pdbx_description
1 polymer ?
#
loop_
_entity_poly.entity_id
_entity_poly.type
_entity_poly.pdbx_seq_one_letter_code
_entity_poly.pdbx_strand_id
1 'polypeptide(L)'
;MAGRTGLPKSVLGLATGVVLLAALGFSVSAASSGNQTLRGTKPLHVTKDCSGSKGDVGNFCTIRSSNVKALKVGSKIFYLQAAGKNELNSDTAIYAGPGNIAAGHCLLHFATGLGLCTISDGTGTLAGFDARVRVTHDSSIPDLYHWDGTYSFSNG
;
A
#
# COMPACT_ATOMS: atom_id res chain seq x y z
N MET A 1 32.50 9.78 56.71
CA MET A 1 33.20 11.08 56.72
C MET A 1 32.35 12.13 56.05
N ALA A 2 32.06 13.09 56.79
CA ALA A 2 31.18 14.22 56.60
C ALA A 2 31.79 15.27 55.66
N GLY A 3 30.94 16.02 55.02
CA GLY A 3 31.33 17.22 54.26
C GLY A 3 30.09 17.96 53.81
N ARG A 4 29.61 18.79 54.70
CA ARG A 4 28.59 19.84 54.51
C ARG A 4 29.21 21.05 53.83
N THR A 5 28.24 21.92 53.36
CA THR A 5 28.22 23.38 53.22
C THR A 5 28.23 23.79 51.74
N GLY A 6 27.45 24.74 51.27
CA GLY A 6 26.59 25.74 51.88
C GLY A 6 25.93 26.53 50.72
N LEU A 7 24.71 27.00 50.98
CA LEU A 7 24.03 28.01 50.16
C LEU A 7 24.67 29.41 50.35
N PRO A 8 24.54 30.28 49.37
CA PRO A 8 24.22 31.67 49.72
C PRO A 8 22.90 32.14 49.09
N LYS A 9 22.32 33.03 49.90
CA LYS A 9 21.03 33.70 49.77
C LYS A 9 21.10 34.87 48.80
N SER A 10 19.95 35.10 48.17
CA SER A 10 19.32 36.39 47.90
C SER A 10 20.06 37.45 47.09
N VAL A 11 19.48 37.84 45.96
CA VAL A 11 19.20 39.24 45.65
C VAL A 11 17.84 39.35 44.93
N LEU A 12 16.95 40.08 45.58
CA LEU A 12 15.67 40.57 45.10
C LEU A 12 15.92 41.73 44.13
N GLY A 13 15.53 41.58 42.90
CA GLY A 13 15.54 42.65 41.89
C GLY A 13 14.16 42.76 41.26
N LEU A 14 13.35 43.70 41.74
CA LEU A 14 12.14 44.17 41.06
C LEU A 14 12.56 44.91 39.78
N ALA A 15 12.21 44.37 38.63
CA ALA A 15 12.21 45.12 37.40
C ALA A 15 10.83 45.03 36.77
N THR A 16 10.10 46.13 36.88
CA THR A 16 8.86 46.44 36.17
C THR A 16 9.14 46.50 34.68
N GLY A 17 8.85 45.39 33.96
CA GLY A 17 8.93 45.30 32.50
C GLY A 17 7.54 45.34 31.89
N VAL A 18 7.31 46.36 31.10
CA VAL A 18 6.12 46.59 30.29
C VAL A 18 5.86 45.40 29.37
N VAL A 19 4.72 44.73 29.56
CA VAL A 19 4.27 43.66 28.66
C VAL A 19 3.67 44.29 27.41
N LEU A 20 4.45 44.39 26.35
CA LEU A 20 3.91 44.59 25.00
C LEU A 20 3.28 43.29 24.55
N LEU A 21 1.95 43.21 24.53
CA LEU A 21 1.19 42.17 23.87
C LEU A 21 1.36 42.37 22.36
N ALA A 22 2.35 41.69 21.76
CA ALA A 22 2.39 41.49 20.33
C ALA A 22 1.35 40.41 20.01
N ALA A 23 0.21 40.79 19.45
CA ALA A 23 -0.77 39.90 18.87
C ALA A 23 -0.12 39.21 17.64
N LEU A 24 0.48 38.07 17.86
CA LEU A 24 0.87 37.16 16.77
C LEU A 24 -0.41 36.63 16.15
N GLY A 25 -0.83 37.27 15.08
CA GLY A 25 -1.86 36.74 14.19
C GLY A 25 -1.39 35.40 13.61
N PHE A 26 -1.85 34.30 14.20
CA PHE A 26 -1.75 32.99 13.55
C PHE A 26 -2.66 33.03 12.35
N SER A 27 -2.10 33.30 11.18
CA SER A 27 -2.75 32.99 9.90
C SER A 27 -2.88 31.48 9.82
N VAL A 28 -4.06 30.96 10.18
CA VAL A 28 -4.42 29.59 9.85
C VAL A 28 -4.54 29.57 8.33
N SER A 29 -3.46 29.19 7.66
CA SER A 29 -3.54 28.78 6.27
C SER A 29 -4.46 27.59 6.24
N ALA A 30 -5.72 27.79 5.83
CA ALA A 30 -6.59 26.73 5.45
C ALA A 30 -5.83 25.94 4.36
N ALA A 31 -5.31 24.78 4.73
CA ALA A 31 -4.82 23.82 3.75
C ALA A 31 -6.02 23.59 2.85
N SER A 32 -6.00 24.13 1.64
CA SER A 32 -6.86 23.72 0.56
C SER A 32 -6.70 22.21 0.48
N SER A 33 -7.70 21.49 0.96
CA SER A 33 -7.92 20.11 0.54
C SER A 33 -8.13 20.19 -0.96
N GLY A 34 -7.01 20.19 -1.68
CA GLY A 34 -7.04 20.06 -3.12
C GLY A 34 -7.87 18.82 -3.37
N ASN A 35 -9.04 19.00 -3.95
CA ASN A 35 -9.75 17.94 -4.63
C ASN A 35 -8.73 17.37 -5.62
N GLN A 36 -7.95 16.38 -5.17
CA GLN A 36 -7.25 15.51 -6.08
C GLN A 36 -8.38 14.82 -6.84
N THR A 37 -8.72 15.40 -7.97
CA THR A 37 -9.52 14.75 -8.99
C THR A 37 -8.84 13.40 -9.15
N LEU A 38 -9.47 12.34 -8.61
CA LEU A 38 -9.02 10.96 -8.79
C LEU A 38 -8.96 10.79 -10.31
N ARG A 39 -7.76 10.91 -10.87
CA ARG A 39 -7.52 10.78 -12.31
C ARG A 39 -8.04 9.41 -12.66
N GLY A 40 -9.17 9.41 -13.35
CA GLY A 40 -9.97 8.34 -13.89
C GLY A 40 -9.58 6.91 -13.49
N THR A 41 -9.93 6.50 -12.28
CA THR A 41 -9.84 5.09 -11.93
C THR A 41 -10.80 4.30 -12.82
N LYS A 42 -10.32 3.21 -13.39
CA LYS A 42 -11.10 2.30 -14.23
C LYS A 42 -11.39 1.02 -13.47
N PRO A 43 -12.50 0.33 -13.75
CA PRO A 43 -12.75 -0.97 -13.15
C PRO A 43 -11.69 -1.97 -13.59
N LEU A 44 -11.25 -2.80 -12.65
CA LEU A 44 -10.34 -3.91 -12.86
C LEU A 44 -11.05 -5.21 -12.56
N HIS A 45 -11.03 -6.13 -13.51
CA HIS A 45 -11.51 -7.50 -13.36
C HIS A 45 -10.47 -8.44 -13.94
N VAL A 46 -9.90 -9.30 -13.08
CA VAL A 46 -8.91 -10.30 -13.45
C VAL A 46 -9.28 -11.63 -12.81
N THR A 47 -9.20 -12.71 -13.56
CA THR A 47 -9.20 -14.05 -12.98
C THR A 47 -7.81 -14.64 -13.05
N LYS A 48 -7.40 -15.35 -12.02
CA LYS A 48 -6.10 -16.00 -11.93
C LYS A 48 -6.23 -17.42 -11.39
N ASP A 49 -5.47 -18.31 -11.97
CA ASP A 49 -5.33 -19.70 -11.57
C ASP A 49 -4.07 -19.85 -10.71
N CYS A 50 -4.24 -20.38 -9.51
CA CYS A 50 -3.18 -20.58 -8.53
C CYS A 50 -2.86 -22.05 -8.30
N SER A 51 -3.28 -22.96 -9.18
CA SER A 51 -3.04 -24.41 -9.06
C SER A 51 -1.56 -24.80 -8.94
N GLY A 52 -0.67 -23.95 -9.46
CA GLY A 52 0.78 -24.09 -9.31
C GLY A 52 1.36 -23.51 -8.02
N SER A 53 0.52 -22.82 -7.21
CA SER A 53 0.97 -22.19 -5.98
C SER A 53 0.71 -23.10 -4.78
N LYS A 54 1.78 -23.52 -4.09
CA LYS A 54 1.71 -24.34 -2.87
C LYS A 54 2.01 -23.54 -1.61
N GLY A 55 2.00 -22.21 -1.72
CA GLY A 55 2.29 -21.33 -0.61
C GLY A 55 3.77 -21.07 -0.33
N ASP A 56 4.69 -21.62 -1.13
CA ASP A 56 6.11 -21.39 -0.96
C ASP A 56 6.54 -20.06 -1.57
N VAL A 57 7.69 -19.55 -1.15
CA VAL A 57 8.32 -18.38 -1.74
C VAL A 57 8.58 -18.59 -3.23
N GLY A 58 8.20 -17.60 -4.04
CA GLY A 58 8.37 -17.65 -5.50
C GLY A 58 7.29 -18.46 -6.24
N ASN A 59 6.31 -19.01 -5.53
CA ASN A 59 5.13 -19.57 -6.17
C ASN A 59 4.34 -18.45 -6.85
N PHE A 60 3.57 -18.82 -7.88
CA PHE A 60 2.85 -17.86 -8.69
C PHE A 60 1.45 -18.34 -9.08
N CYS A 61 0.60 -17.37 -9.33
CA CYS A 61 -0.67 -17.57 -10.03
C CYS A 61 -0.54 -17.05 -11.47
N THR A 62 -1.27 -17.66 -12.39
CA THR A 62 -1.31 -17.26 -13.80
C THR A 62 -2.61 -16.56 -14.13
N ILE A 63 -2.57 -15.38 -14.74
CA ILE A 63 -3.76 -14.66 -15.19
C ILE A 63 -4.46 -15.42 -16.31
N ARG A 64 -5.74 -15.73 -16.13
CA ARG A 64 -6.62 -16.44 -17.09
C ARG A 64 -7.49 -15.47 -17.89
N SER A 65 -7.94 -14.39 -17.27
CA SER A 65 -8.66 -13.31 -17.97
C SER A 65 -8.32 -11.96 -17.35
N SER A 66 -8.41 -10.90 -18.15
CA SER A 66 -8.17 -9.53 -17.70
C SER A 66 -8.86 -8.55 -18.64
N ASN A 67 -9.48 -7.53 -18.08
CA ASN A 67 -9.95 -6.35 -18.82
C ASN A 67 -8.90 -5.24 -18.92
N VAL A 68 -7.72 -5.43 -18.33
CA VAL A 68 -6.59 -4.48 -18.36
C VAL A 68 -5.59 -4.92 -19.41
N LYS A 69 -5.42 -4.14 -20.49
CA LYS A 69 -4.52 -4.50 -21.60
C LYS A 69 -3.08 -4.80 -21.17
N ALA A 70 -2.59 -4.11 -20.14
CA ALA A 70 -1.23 -4.29 -19.64
C ALA A 70 -1.07 -5.60 -18.83
N LEU A 71 -2.15 -6.14 -18.25
CA LEU A 71 -2.19 -7.42 -17.55
C LEU A 71 -2.72 -8.51 -18.48
N LYS A 72 -1.86 -9.03 -19.35
CA LYS A 72 -2.26 -10.02 -20.37
C LYS A 72 -2.56 -11.38 -19.76
N VAL A 73 -3.40 -12.15 -20.42
CA VAL A 73 -3.53 -13.59 -20.17
C VAL A 73 -2.15 -14.26 -20.26
N GLY A 74 -1.83 -15.11 -19.30
CA GLY A 74 -0.51 -15.74 -19.16
C GLY A 74 0.47 -14.94 -18.32
N SER A 75 0.17 -13.69 -17.95
CA SER A 75 0.97 -12.96 -16.96
C SER A 75 1.00 -13.70 -15.64
N LYS A 76 2.10 -13.59 -14.90
CA LYS A 76 2.31 -14.29 -13.64
C LYS A 76 2.30 -13.31 -12.47
N ILE A 77 1.74 -13.74 -11.36
CA ILE A 77 1.75 -13.01 -10.08
C ILE A 77 2.53 -13.86 -9.10
N PHE A 78 3.76 -13.46 -8.80
CA PHE A 78 4.64 -14.13 -7.86
C PHE A 78 4.41 -13.62 -6.45
N TYR A 79 4.52 -14.52 -5.46
CA TYR A 79 4.48 -14.20 -4.04
C TYR A 79 5.89 -14.34 -3.47
N LEU A 80 6.35 -13.29 -2.78
CA LEU A 80 7.75 -13.16 -2.32
C LEU A 80 7.94 -13.65 -0.88
N GLN A 81 6.85 -13.88 -0.15
CA GLN A 81 6.86 -14.54 1.16
C GLN A 81 6.01 -15.81 1.10
N ALA A 82 6.39 -16.79 1.91
CA ALA A 82 5.62 -18.01 2.06
C ALA A 82 4.27 -17.74 2.73
N ALA A 83 3.25 -18.48 2.36
CA ALA A 83 1.97 -18.47 3.02
C ALA A 83 2.09 -18.98 4.45
N GLY A 84 1.42 -18.31 5.38
CA GLY A 84 1.20 -18.81 6.73
C GLY A 84 0.13 -19.90 6.77
N LYS A 85 -0.14 -20.42 7.97
CA LYS A 85 -1.18 -21.44 8.16
C LYS A 85 -2.59 -20.95 7.81
N ASN A 86 -2.89 -19.69 8.10
CA ASN A 86 -4.24 -19.14 8.02
C ASN A 86 -4.38 -18.05 6.94
N GLU A 87 -3.28 -17.55 6.43
CA GLU A 87 -3.28 -16.44 5.48
C GLU A 87 -2.03 -16.42 4.60
N LEU A 88 -2.17 -15.80 3.45
CA LEU A 88 -1.08 -15.28 2.65
C LEU A 88 -0.95 -13.78 2.96
N ASN A 89 0.22 -13.38 3.45
CA ASN A 89 0.59 -11.98 3.66
C ASN A 89 1.94 -11.77 2.97
N SER A 90 1.91 -11.25 1.75
CA SER A 90 3.07 -11.30 0.87
C SER A 90 3.18 -10.08 -0.02
N ASP A 91 4.39 -9.58 -0.15
CA ASP A 91 4.75 -8.75 -1.29
C ASP A 91 4.60 -9.56 -2.56
N THR A 92 4.22 -8.90 -3.64
CA THR A 92 3.98 -9.54 -4.92
C THR A 92 4.72 -8.84 -6.04
N ALA A 93 5.07 -9.62 -7.07
CA ALA A 93 5.57 -9.10 -8.33
C ALA A 93 4.70 -9.63 -9.46
N ILE A 94 4.08 -8.72 -10.22
CA ILE A 94 3.37 -9.07 -11.45
C ILE A 94 4.37 -9.03 -12.59
N TYR A 95 4.47 -10.11 -13.34
CA TYR A 95 5.28 -10.22 -14.55
C TYR A 95 4.37 -10.37 -15.77
N ALA A 96 4.29 -9.33 -16.57
CA ALA A 96 3.46 -9.27 -17.78
C ALA A 96 4.28 -9.37 -19.08
N GLY A 97 5.45 -9.99 -19.00
CA GLY A 97 6.42 -10.16 -20.08
C GLY A 97 7.71 -9.37 -19.84
N PRO A 98 8.72 -9.53 -20.71
CA PRO A 98 10.02 -8.91 -20.52
C PRO A 98 9.93 -7.38 -20.30
N GLY A 99 10.52 -6.89 -19.21
CA GLY A 99 10.53 -5.48 -18.87
C GLY A 99 9.20 -4.90 -18.32
N ASN A 100 8.14 -5.71 -18.22
CA ASN A 100 6.83 -5.29 -17.75
C ASN A 100 6.54 -5.91 -16.39
N ILE A 101 6.93 -5.23 -15.34
CA ILE A 101 6.82 -5.70 -13.95
C ILE A 101 6.07 -4.65 -13.14
N ALA A 102 5.22 -5.06 -12.22
CA ALA A 102 4.68 -4.18 -11.17
C ALA A 102 4.86 -4.85 -9.81
N ALA A 103 5.14 -4.05 -8.79
CA ALA A 103 5.22 -4.50 -7.41
C ALA A 103 3.88 -4.31 -6.70
N GLY A 104 3.69 -5.02 -5.60
CA GLY A 104 2.49 -4.88 -4.79
C GLY A 104 2.57 -5.67 -3.51
N HIS A 105 1.46 -5.67 -2.78
CA HIS A 105 1.30 -6.43 -1.55
C HIS A 105 -0.09 -7.05 -1.52
N CYS A 106 -0.19 -8.31 -1.09
CA CYS A 106 -1.45 -9.05 -0.98
C CYS A 106 -1.61 -9.64 0.41
N LEU A 107 -2.81 -9.47 0.96
CA LEU A 107 -3.29 -10.19 2.13
C LEU A 107 -4.52 -11.02 1.72
N LEU A 108 -4.50 -12.32 2.01
CA LEU A 108 -5.62 -13.23 1.76
C LEU A 108 -5.83 -14.14 2.96
N HIS A 109 -7.03 -14.15 3.51
CA HIS A 109 -7.42 -15.05 4.61
C HIS A 109 -8.01 -16.35 4.05
N PHE A 110 -7.40 -17.49 4.35
CA PHE A 110 -7.80 -18.79 3.79
C PHE A 110 -9.18 -19.26 4.27
N ALA A 111 -9.53 -18.97 5.53
CA ALA A 111 -10.81 -19.38 6.07
C ALA A 111 -12.02 -18.75 5.36
N THR A 112 -11.86 -17.56 4.81
CA THR A 112 -12.93 -16.83 4.11
C THR A 112 -12.74 -16.80 2.61
N GLY A 113 -11.54 -17.08 2.11
CA GLY A 113 -11.16 -16.90 0.72
C GLY A 113 -11.15 -15.43 0.27
N LEU A 114 -11.19 -14.49 1.22
CA LEU A 114 -11.25 -13.05 0.94
C LEU A 114 -9.91 -12.37 1.23
N GLY A 115 -9.56 -11.40 0.41
CA GLY A 115 -8.33 -10.65 0.57
C GLY A 115 -8.34 -9.29 -0.10
N LEU A 116 -7.22 -8.62 0.02
CA LEU A 116 -6.95 -7.32 -0.61
C LEU A 116 -5.55 -7.32 -1.18
N CYS A 117 -5.39 -6.82 -2.40
CA CYS A 117 -4.08 -6.50 -2.95
C CYS A 117 -4.02 -5.02 -3.33
N THR A 118 -2.85 -4.42 -3.12
CA THR A 118 -2.48 -3.12 -3.66
C THR A 118 -1.27 -3.31 -4.56
N ILE A 119 -1.28 -2.70 -5.72
CA ILE A 119 -0.20 -2.78 -6.72
C ILE A 119 0.22 -1.37 -7.08
N SER A 120 1.51 -1.13 -7.17
CA SER A 120 2.11 0.15 -7.57
C SER A 120 3.46 -0.09 -8.27
N ASP A 121 4.14 0.98 -8.63
CA ASP A 121 5.55 0.95 -9.06
C ASP A 121 5.84 0.00 -10.22
N GLY A 122 5.12 0.18 -11.32
CA GLY A 122 5.31 -0.62 -12.51
C GLY A 122 6.41 -0.11 -13.44
N THR A 123 6.90 -1.02 -14.30
CA THR A 123 7.84 -0.75 -15.39
C THR A 123 7.25 -1.13 -16.74
N GLY A 124 7.84 -0.63 -17.82
CA GLY A 124 7.40 -0.92 -19.18
C GLY A 124 5.94 -0.54 -19.43
N THR A 125 5.12 -1.46 -19.91
CA THR A 125 3.68 -1.22 -20.12
C THR A 125 2.89 -1.09 -18.82
N LEU A 126 3.51 -1.39 -17.68
CA LEU A 126 2.94 -1.21 -16.34
C LEU A 126 3.50 0.05 -15.66
N ALA A 127 4.28 0.89 -16.33
CA ALA A 127 4.79 2.13 -15.74
C ALA A 127 3.62 3.01 -15.26
N GLY A 128 3.70 3.44 -13.99
CA GLY A 128 2.64 4.22 -13.35
C GLY A 128 1.35 3.46 -13.05
N PHE A 129 1.33 2.14 -13.18
CA PHE A 129 0.20 1.32 -12.82
C PHE A 129 -0.02 1.34 -11.31
N ASP A 130 -1.22 1.70 -10.90
CA ASP A 130 -1.68 1.66 -9.52
C ASP A 130 -3.03 0.94 -9.48
N ALA A 131 -3.20 -0.02 -8.56
CA ALA A 131 -4.44 -0.76 -8.45
C ALA A 131 -4.72 -1.16 -7.00
N ARG A 132 -6.00 -1.18 -6.66
CA ARG A 132 -6.52 -1.73 -5.42
C ARG A 132 -7.63 -2.73 -5.73
N VAL A 133 -7.43 -3.97 -5.36
CA VAL A 133 -8.32 -5.05 -5.71
C VAL A 133 -8.70 -5.90 -4.51
N ARG A 134 -9.97 -6.28 -4.43
CA ARG A 134 -10.43 -7.35 -3.56
C ARG A 134 -10.07 -8.68 -4.22
N VAL A 135 -9.58 -9.62 -3.43
CA VAL A 135 -9.36 -11.00 -3.84
C VAL A 135 -10.52 -11.83 -3.32
N THR A 136 -11.06 -12.69 -4.18
CA THR A 136 -12.11 -13.65 -3.82
C THR A 136 -11.77 -15.01 -4.41
N HIS A 137 -11.80 -16.07 -3.59
CA HIS A 137 -11.68 -17.44 -4.06
C HIS A 137 -12.99 -17.88 -4.72
N ASP A 138 -12.91 -18.51 -5.88
CA ASP A 138 -14.07 -19.13 -6.53
C ASP A 138 -14.38 -20.46 -5.84
N SER A 139 -15.53 -20.56 -5.20
CA SER A 139 -15.91 -21.78 -4.48
C SER A 139 -16.28 -22.93 -5.40
N SER A 140 -16.54 -22.67 -6.68
CA SER A 140 -16.93 -23.67 -7.67
C SER A 140 -15.76 -24.23 -8.48
N ILE A 141 -14.66 -23.49 -8.55
CA ILE A 141 -13.48 -23.88 -9.32
C ILE A 141 -12.26 -23.85 -8.40
N PRO A 142 -11.66 -25.00 -8.06
CA PRO A 142 -10.46 -25.06 -7.24
C PRO A 142 -9.35 -24.17 -7.80
N ASP A 143 -8.63 -23.50 -6.89
CA ASP A 143 -7.47 -22.67 -7.20
C ASP A 143 -7.75 -21.46 -8.10
N LEU A 144 -9.00 -21.17 -8.42
CA LEU A 144 -9.38 -19.97 -9.16
C LEU A 144 -9.69 -18.81 -8.20
N TYR A 145 -9.13 -17.65 -8.49
CA TYR A 145 -9.33 -16.43 -7.74
C TYR A 145 -9.70 -15.28 -8.65
N HIS A 146 -10.55 -14.39 -8.14
CA HIS A 146 -10.95 -13.16 -8.80
C HIS A 146 -10.26 -11.97 -8.12
N TRP A 147 -9.82 -11.02 -8.92
CA TRP A 147 -9.39 -9.69 -8.54
C TRP A 147 -10.38 -8.69 -9.08
N ASP A 148 -11.15 -8.06 -8.19
CA ASP A 148 -12.15 -7.06 -8.53
C ASP A 148 -11.86 -5.76 -7.81
N GLY A 149 -11.76 -4.67 -8.55
CA GLY A 149 -11.42 -3.39 -7.97
C GLY A 149 -11.24 -2.29 -8.99
N THR A 150 -10.27 -1.44 -8.73
CA THR A 150 -9.98 -0.28 -9.60
C THR A 150 -8.50 -0.19 -9.89
N TYR A 151 -8.17 0.43 -11.03
CA TYR A 151 -6.81 0.76 -11.41
C TYR A 151 -6.74 2.14 -12.07
N SER A 152 -5.55 2.71 -12.04
CA SER A 152 -5.18 3.89 -12.81
C SER A 152 -3.76 3.73 -13.36
N PHE A 153 -3.40 4.60 -14.29
CA PHE A 153 -2.03 4.83 -14.68
C PHE A 153 -1.71 6.30 -14.37
N SER A 154 -0.72 6.53 -13.51
CA SER A 154 -0.13 7.84 -13.39
C SER A 154 0.69 8.08 -14.66
N ASN A 155 0.25 9.00 -15.49
CA ASN A 155 1.08 9.44 -16.60
C ASN A 155 2.38 10.00 -16.05
N GLY A 156 3.49 9.40 -16.47
CA GLY A 156 4.79 10.01 -16.34
C GLY A 156 4.84 11.32 -17.13
#